data_2e93097586b3b5bb533542487ef4654f
#
_entry.id   2e93097586b3b5bb533542487ef4654f
#
_cell.length_a   1.000
_cell.length_b   1.000
_cell.length_c   1.000
_cell.angle_alpha   90.00
_cell.angle_beta   90.00
_cell.angle_gamma   90.00
#
_symmetry.space_group_name_H-M   'P 1'
#
loop_
_entity.id
_entity.type
_entity.pdbx_description
1 polymer ?
#
loop_
_entity_poly.entity_id
_entity_poly.type
_entity_poly.pdbx_seq_one_letter_code
_entity_poly.pdbx_strand_id
1 'polypeptide(L)'
;MYKRQVHVEVDRIDQISEAVEAKADAVLLDNMGPDTLREAVALVDAMEADGARRPLLEASGGIDLTTIDAVSQTGVDMISTSKLSFGAPTLDIGLDIITDAS
;
A
#
# COMPACT_ATOMS: atom_id res chain seq x y z
N MET A 1 23.70 -6.16 12.01
CA MET A 1 23.97 -5.35 10.83
C MET A 1 22.75 -4.56 10.40
N TYR A 2 22.94 -3.31 10.10
CA TYR A 2 21.89 -2.42 9.73
C TYR A 2 21.60 -2.51 8.23
N LYS A 3 20.38 -2.84 7.88
CA LYS A 3 20.02 -3.00 6.47
C LYS A 3 19.12 -1.85 6.03
N ARG A 4 19.52 -1.21 4.93
CA ARG A 4 18.72 -0.14 4.36
C ARG A 4 17.50 -0.73 3.64
N GLN A 5 16.34 -0.16 3.90
CA GLN A 5 15.13 -0.53 3.21
C GLN A 5 14.96 0.30 1.94
N VAL A 6 14.41 -0.33 0.91
CA VAL A 6 14.13 0.33 -0.35
C VAL A 6 12.63 0.50 -0.47
N HIS A 7 12.19 1.74 -0.50
CA HIS A 7 10.78 2.09 -0.69
C HIS A 7 10.61 2.72 -2.05
N VAL A 8 9.64 2.25 -2.82
CA VAL A 8 9.37 2.77 -4.16
C VAL A 8 7.94 3.29 -4.20
N GLU A 9 7.77 4.51 -4.68
CA GLU A 9 6.45 5.09 -4.85
C GLU A 9 6.01 4.94 -6.29
N VAL A 10 4.79 4.43 -6.50
CA VAL A 10 4.23 4.26 -7.84
C VAL A 10 2.83 4.84 -7.87
N ASP A 11 2.43 5.39 -9.00
CA ASP A 11 1.09 5.91 -9.19
C ASP A 11 0.34 5.21 -10.33
N ARG A 12 0.95 4.20 -10.94
CA ARG A 12 0.34 3.40 -12.00
C ARG A 12 0.66 1.93 -11.81
N ILE A 13 -0.25 1.10 -12.29
CA ILE A 13 -0.09 -0.36 -12.19
C ILE A 13 1.15 -0.85 -12.93
N ASP A 14 1.44 -0.25 -14.09
CA ASP A 14 2.56 -0.72 -14.91
C ASP A 14 3.94 -0.45 -14.29
N GLN A 15 3.99 0.34 -13.22
CA GLN A 15 5.23 0.58 -12.50
C GLN A 15 5.50 -0.46 -11.41
N ILE A 16 4.49 -1.23 -11.05
CA ILE A 16 4.58 -2.15 -9.91
C ILE A 16 5.54 -3.30 -10.21
N SER A 17 5.46 -3.87 -11.41
CA SER A 17 6.33 -4.98 -11.74
C SER A 17 7.80 -4.58 -11.68
N GLU A 18 8.13 -3.37 -12.13
CA GLU A 18 9.50 -2.87 -12.04
C GLU A 18 9.97 -2.75 -10.60
N ALA A 19 9.10 -2.26 -9.71
CA ALA A 19 9.43 -2.13 -8.30
C ALA A 19 9.66 -3.49 -7.66
N VAL A 20 8.83 -4.46 -7.98
CA VAL A 20 8.98 -5.83 -7.45
C VAL A 20 10.27 -6.46 -7.97
N GLU A 21 10.57 -6.28 -9.25
CA GLU A 21 11.79 -6.82 -9.85
C GLU A 21 13.04 -6.16 -9.26
N ALA A 22 12.94 -4.90 -8.86
CA ALA A 22 14.01 -4.19 -8.21
C ALA A 22 14.19 -4.60 -6.75
N LYS A 23 13.36 -5.52 -6.26
CA LYS A 23 13.41 -6.06 -4.89
C LYS A 23 13.14 -4.99 -3.85
N ALA A 24 12.17 -4.14 -4.12
CA ALA A 24 11.73 -3.15 -3.15
C ALA A 24 11.22 -3.84 -1.89
N ASP A 25 11.52 -3.25 -0.74
CA ASP A 25 10.99 -3.75 0.53
C ASP A 25 9.55 -3.31 0.73
N ALA A 26 9.19 -2.14 0.22
CA ALA A 26 7.84 -1.62 0.28
C ALA A 26 7.52 -0.85 -1.00
N VAL A 27 6.28 -0.95 -1.44
CA VAL A 27 5.79 -0.20 -2.58
C VAL A 27 4.64 0.67 -2.11
N LEU A 28 4.78 1.97 -2.29
CA LEU A 28 3.76 2.93 -1.94
C LEU A 28 2.86 3.14 -3.15
N LEU A 29 1.59 2.74 -3.00
CA LEU A 29 0.59 2.84 -4.07
C LEU A 29 -0.12 4.17 -3.90
N ASP A 30 0.33 5.17 -4.65
CA ASP A 30 -0.08 6.54 -4.44
C ASP A 30 -1.32 6.86 -5.26
N ASN A 31 -2.32 7.39 -4.56
CA ASN A 31 -3.53 7.96 -5.18
C ASN A 31 -4.28 6.98 -6.06
N MET A 32 -4.38 5.73 -5.64
CA MET A 32 -5.12 4.69 -6.35
C MET A 32 -6.45 4.44 -5.66
N GLY A 33 -7.51 4.31 -6.45
CA GLY A 33 -8.82 3.91 -5.92
C GLY A 33 -8.86 2.43 -5.54
N PRO A 34 -9.94 1.99 -4.86
CA PRO A 34 -10.01 0.60 -4.40
C PRO A 34 -9.90 -0.43 -5.52
N ASP A 35 -10.50 -0.18 -6.67
CA ASP A 35 -10.42 -1.14 -7.78
C ASP A 35 -9.00 -1.26 -8.31
N THR A 36 -8.30 -0.14 -8.44
CA THR A 36 -6.92 -0.14 -8.87
C THR A 36 -6.02 -0.81 -7.84
N LEU A 37 -6.29 -0.58 -6.55
CA LEU A 37 -5.54 -1.24 -5.49
C LEU A 37 -5.73 -2.76 -5.54
N ARG A 38 -6.94 -3.24 -5.83
CA ARG A 38 -7.16 -4.68 -5.99
C ARG A 38 -6.35 -5.25 -7.14
N GLU A 39 -6.29 -4.52 -8.25
CA GLU A 39 -5.46 -4.94 -9.38
C GLU A 39 -3.98 -4.98 -9.00
N ALA A 40 -3.53 -3.98 -8.25
CA ALA A 40 -2.15 -3.94 -7.81
C ALA A 40 -1.81 -5.13 -6.91
N VAL A 41 -2.68 -5.44 -5.96
CA VAL A 41 -2.48 -6.57 -5.06
C VAL A 41 -2.47 -7.87 -5.85
N ALA A 42 -3.40 -8.02 -6.79
CA ALA A 42 -3.48 -9.23 -7.60
C ALA A 42 -2.21 -9.42 -8.43
N LEU A 43 -1.67 -8.35 -8.99
CA LEU A 43 -0.43 -8.42 -9.75
C LEU A 43 0.73 -8.87 -8.87
N VAL A 44 0.85 -8.30 -7.69
CA VAL A 44 1.93 -8.67 -6.76
C VAL A 44 1.77 -10.11 -6.30
N ASP A 45 0.53 -10.54 -6.03
CA ASP A 45 0.27 -11.92 -5.64
C ASP A 45 0.70 -12.89 -6.75
N ALA A 46 0.43 -12.54 -8.00
CA ALA A 46 0.82 -13.37 -9.14
C ALA A 46 2.34 -13.43 -9.27
N MET A 47 3.02 -12.32 -9.07
CA MET A 47 4.48 -12.31 -9.13
C MET A 47 5.09 -13.12 -7.99
N GLU A 48 4.49 -13.05 -6.81
CA GLU A 48 4.94 -13.86 -5.69
C GLU A 48 4.77 -15.35 -5.99
N ALA A 49 3.66 -15.72 -6.61
CA ALA A 49 3.42 -17.10 -7.00
C ALA A 49 4.47 -17.58 -7.99
N ASP A 50 5.04 -16.68 -8.78
CA ASP A 50 6.12 -17.01 -9.72
C ASP A 50 7.50 -16.98 -9.07
N GLY A 51 7.57 -16.76 -7.77
CA GLY A 51 8.82 -16.81 -7.04
C GLY A 51 9.42 -15.46 -6.66
N ALA A 52 8.76 -14.35 -7.00
CA ALA A 52 9.25 -13.04 -6.64
C ALA A 52 9.05 -12.79 -5.15
N ARG A 53 9.93 -11.99 -4.59
CA ARG A 53 9.78 -11.56 -3.19
C ARG A 53 8.64 -10.54 -3.10
N ARG A 54 7.71 -10.78 -2.20
CA ARG A 54 6.58 -9.86 -2.03
C ARG A 54 6.98 -8.65 -1.21
N PRO A 55 6.86 -7.43 -1.74
CA PRO A 55 7.07 -6.23 -0.93
C PRO A 55 5.83 -5.96 -0.06
N LEU A 56 6.01 -5.11 0.95
CA LEU A 56 4.86 -4.55 1.64
C LEU A 56 4.16 -3.58 0.70
N LEU A 57 2.83 -3.60 0.71
CA LEU A 57 2.03 -2.72 -0.12
C LEU A 57 1.33 -1.70 0.77
N GLU A 58 1.60 -0.44 0.54
CA GLU A 58 1.03 0.64 1.32
C GLU A 58 0.17 1.52 0.41
N ALA A 59 -1.11 1.66 0.76
CA ALA A 59 -2.00 2.56 0.05
C ALA A 59 -1.86 3.96 0.62
N SER A 60 -1.76 4.94 -0.25
CA SER A 60 -1.51 6.32 0.16
C SER A 60 -2.32 7.28 -0.71
N GLY A 61 -2.50 8.51 -0.23
CA GLY A 61 -3.15 9.56 -0.99
C GLY A 61 -4.50 9.93 -0.42
N GLY A 62 -5.47 10.16 -1.27
CA GLY A 62 -6.76 10.71 -0.88
C GLY A 62 -7.73 9.75 -0.23
N ILE A 63 -7.26 8.96 0.72
CA ILE A 63 -8.09 7.99 1.45
C ILE A 63 -8.76 8.71 2.62
N ASP A 64 -10.08 8.55 2.75
CA ASP A 64 -10.82 9.17 3.84
C ASP A 64 -11.77 8.16 4.48
N LEU A 65 -12.60 8.61 5.41
CA LEU A 65 -13.49 7.72 6.14
C LEU A 65 -14.51 7.04 5.24
N THR A 66 -14.83 7.64 4.09
CA THR A 66 -15.81 7.02 3.19
C THR A 66 -15.20 5.93 2.33
N THR A 67 -13.88 5.95 2.13
CA THR A 67 -13.21 4.98 1.27
C THR A 67 -12.34 4.01 2.04
N ILE A 68 -12.04 4.27 3.32
CA ILE A 68 -11.12 3.45 4.09
C ILE A 68 -11.55 2.00 4.15
N ASP A 69 -12.85 1.77 4.25
CA ASP A 69 -13.38 0.42 4.37
C ASP A 69 -13.10 -0.37 3.10
N ALA A 70 -13.39 0.23 1.94
CA ALA A 70 -13.13 -0.41 0.67
C ALA A 70 -11.62 -0.62 0.45
N VAL A 71 -10.81 0.35 0.84
CA VAL A 71 -9.36 0.24 0.70
C VAL A 71 -8.82 -0.88 1.58
N SER A 72 -9.34 -1.01 2.81
CA SER A 72 -8.89 -2.06 3.73
C SER A 72 -9.17 -3.45 3.21
N GLN A 73 -10.13 -3.60 2.32
CA GLN A 73 -10.51 -4.90 1.77
C GLN A 73 -9.74 -5.26 0.50
N THR A 74 -8.85 -4.38 0.05
CA THR A 74 -8.12 -4.63 -1.21
C THR A 74 -6.97 -5.60 -1.06
N GLY A 75 -6.51 -5.84 0.16
CA GLY A 75 -5.37 -6.71 0.41
C GLY A 75 -4.06 -5.97 0.61
N VAL A 76 -4.08 -4.63 0.65
CA VAL A 76 -2.88 -3.88 1.00
C VAL A 76 -2.49 -4.13 2.45
N ASP A 77 -1.21 -3.98 2.74
CA ASP A 77 -0.68 -4.26 4.08
C ASP A 77 -0.78 -3.07 5.01
N MET A 78 -0.73 -1.86 4.46
CA MET A 78 -0.73 -0.63 5.25
C MET A 78 -1.52 0.44 4.53
N ILE A 79 -2.05 1.37 5.30
CA ILE A 79 -2.73 2.54 4.77
C ILE A 79 -2.12 3.77 5.41
N SER A 80 -1.68 4.72 4.59
CA SER A 80 -1.08 5.95 5.04
C SER A 80 -1.91 7.12 4.51
N THR A 81 -2.42 7.95 5.41
CA THR A 81 -3.24 9.08 5.00
C THR A 81 -3.21 10.18 6.04
N SER A 82 -3.16 11.41 5.57
CA SER A 82 -3.27 12.57 6.44
C SER A 82 -4.72 12.92 6.78
N LYS A 83 -5.67 12.30 6.10
CA LYS A 83 -7.08 12.66 6.27
C LYS A 83 -7.77 11.96 7.42
N LEU A 84 -7.13 11.00 8.04
CA LEU A 84 -7.69 10.26 9.16
C LEU A 84 -7.13 10.72 10.49
N SER A 85 -6.65 11.95 10.57
CA SER A 85 -5.86 12.36 11.70
C SER A 85 -6.65 12.92 12.88
N PHE A 86 -7.88 13.26 12.72
CA PHE A 86 -8.50 14.09 13.71
C PHE A 86 -9.26 13.35 14.73
N GLY A 87 -8.80 13.24 15.93
CA GLY A 87 -9.55 12.67 17.03
C GLY A 87 -10.23 11.37 16.67
N ALA A 88 -9.92 10.82 15.55
CA ALA A 88 -10.48 9.55 15.15
C ALA A 88 -9.90 8.48 16.05
N PRO A 89 -10.72 7.58 16.56
CA PRO A 89 -10.18 6.49 17.32
C PRO A 89 -9.32 5.61 16.42
N THR A 90 -8.47 4.82 17.03
CA THR A 90 -7.71 3.84 16.30
C THR A 90 -8.67 2.94 15.55
N LEU A 91 -8.45 2.81 14.25
CA LEU A 91 -9.29 1.95 13.44
C LEU A 91 -8.68 0.56 13.40
N ASP A 92 -9.38 -0.38 13.99
CA ASP A 92 -8.91 -1.76 14.04
C ASP A 92 -9.50 -2.53 12.85
N ILE A 93 -8.78 -2.44 11.74
CA ILE A 93 -9.24 -3.07 10.50
C ILE A 93 -8.27 -4.14 10.01
N GLY A 94 -7.37 -4.57 10.89
CA GLY A 94 -6.38 -5.59 10.52
C GLY A 94 -5.23 -5.06 9.70
N LEU A 95 -5.13 -3.75 9.55
CA LEU A 95 -4.02 -3.08 8.85
C LEU A 95 -3.43 -2.02 9.75
N ASP A 96 -2.15 -1.78 9.58
CA ASP A 96 -1.53 -0.64 10.23
C ASP A 96 -1.95 0.63 9.51
N ILE A 97 -2.44 1.61 10.28
CA ILE A 97 -2.81 2.90 9.72
C ILE A 97 -1.77 3.91 10.19
N ILE A 98 -1.12 4.53 9.22
CA ILE A 98 -0.12 5.52 9.49
C ILE A 98 -0.66 6.86 9.03
N THR A 99 -0.89 7.77 9.96
CA THR A 99 -1.25 9.11 9.58
C THR A 99 0.01 9.90 9.30
N ASP A 100 -0.05 10.69 8.26
CA ASP A 100 1.06 11.56 7.92
C ASP A 100 1.04 12.74 8.89
N ALA A 101 1.89 12.67 9.88
CA ALA A 101 1.93 13.66 10.95
C ALA A 101 2.90 14.80 10.68
N SER A 102 3.60 14.73 9.60
CA SER A 102 4.59 15.75 9.28
C SER A 102 3.96 17.05 8.80
#